data_e55d9e34650a50b1964e378bf148f660
#
_entry.id   e55d9e34650a50b1964e378bf148f660
#
_cell.length_a   1.000
_cell.length_b   1.000
_cell.length_c   1.000
_cell.angle_alpha   90.00
_cell.angle_beta   90.00
_cell.angle_gamma   90.00
#
_symmetry.space_group_name_H-M   'P 1'
#
loop_
_entity.id
_entity.type
_entity.pdbx_description
1 polymer ?
#
loop_
_entity_poly.entity_id
_entity_poly.type
_entity_poly.pdbx_seq_one_letter_code
_entity_poly.pdbx_strand_id
1 'polypeptide(L)'
;MDSSFAQRLAVCSWSLQPSDPADLVQQLQSIGINRVQIALDPIREHPQVWNKIVELFRQSNITIVSGMFGTLGEDYTTMESIRRTGGVVPDATWDLNWRNIQTNAVLARQLDLTLVTFHAGFLPHEEDALEFKKMLDRILRITDRFGDKGIHLGFETGQETAEDLRAFLTRLNRPNLGVNFDPANMVLYDKGDPIEALRTLGPWLKQCHLKDAIRTQKPGNWGREVVLGTGEVDWRRFFGTLAEMKFTGDLCIEREAGTRRTADIRVARQFIASLT
;
A
#
# COMPACT_ATOMS: atom_id res chain seq x y z
N MET A 1 -14.20 21.05 4.17
CA MET A 1 -13.66 19.72 4.49
C MET A 1 -12.52 19.88 5.49
N ASP A 2 -12.13 18.79 6.16
CA ASP A 2 -11.17 18.84 7.26
C ASP A 2 -9.75 19.15 6.74
N SER A 3 -9.20 20.32 7.08
CA SER A 3 -7.84 20.73 6.71
C SER A 3 -6.74 19.79 7.26
N SER A 4 -7.11 18.81 8.12
CA SER A 4 -6.20 17.82 8.66
C SER A 4 -5.71 16.81 7.60
N PHE A 5 -6.44 16.59 6.52
CA PHE A 5 -6.01 15.67 5.45
C PHE A 5 -4.72 16.15 4.76
N ALA A 6 -4.61 17.45 4.49
CA ALA A 6 -3.41 18.01 3.86
C ALA A 6 -2.12 17.81 4.71
N GLN A 7 -2.25 17.79 6.04
CA GLN A 7 -1.11 17.59 6.96
C GLN A 7 -0.66 16.12 7.03
N ARG A 8 -1.51 15.17 6.61
CA ARG A 8 -1.26 13.73 6.63
C ARG A 8 -0.93 13.17 5.25
N LEU A 9 -0.75 14.08 4.27
CA LEU A 9 -0.43 13.69 2.90
C LEU A 9 1.03 13.26 2.81
N ALA A 10 1.25 12.07 2.25
CA ALA A 10 2.54 11.46 2.00
C ALA A 10 2.66 11.03 0.52
N VAL A 11 3.83 10.56 0.12
CA VAL A 11 4.08 10.00 -1.22
C VAL A 11 4.68 8.60 -1.08
N CYS A 12 4.29 7.68 -1.93
CA CYS A 12 4.92 6.37 -2.05
C CYS A 12 6.28 6.51 -2.76
N SER A 13 7.37 6.06 -2.13
CA SER A 13 8.73 6.25 -2.67
C SER A 13 8.94 5.56 -4.01
N TRP A 14 8.32 4.40 -4.24
CA TRP A 14 8.42 3.68 -5.53
C TRP A 14 7.73 4.41 -6.68
N SER A 15 6.79 5.29 -6.40
CA SER A 15 6.20 6.18 -7.40
C SER A 15 7.21 7.19 -7.94
N LEU A 16 8.21 7.54 -7.14
CA LEU A 16 9.26 8.50 -7.51
C LEU A 16 10.47 7.82 -8.16
N GLN A 17 10.61 6.50 -7.98
CA GLN A 17 11.73 5.70 -8.51
C GLN A 17 13.12 6.30 -8.17
N PRO A 18 13.40 6.66 -6.91
CA PRO A 18 14.63 7.33 -6.55
C PRO A 18 15.83 6.41 -6.70
N SER A 19 16.96 6.97 -7.15
CA SER A 19 18.23 6.26 -7.25
C SER A 19 18.93 6.06 -5.89
N ASP A 20 18.69 6.98 -4.97
CA ASP A 20 19.28 7.01 -3.63
C ASP A 20 18.48 7.93 -2.67
N PRO A 21 18.83 8.00 -1.38
CA PRO A 21 18.12 8.87 -0.42
C PRO A 21 18.17 10.36 -0.75
N ALA A 22 19.24 10.86 -1.36
CA ALA A 22 19.38 12.28 -1.68
C ALA A 22 18.46 12.67 -2.85
N ASP A 23 18.37 11.82 -3.86
CA ASP A 23 17.41 11.96 -4.96
C ASP A 23 15.97 11.94 -4.43
N LEU A 24 15.64 11.02 -3.52
CA LEU A 24 14.31 10.98 -2.91
C LEU A 24 13.98 12.27 -2.15
N VAL A 25 14.93 12.82 -1.38
CA VAL A 25 14.79 14.11 -0.70
C VAL A 25 14.50 15.21 -1.70
N GLN A 26 15.29 15.31 -2.78
CA GLN A 26 15.12 16.33 -3.81
C GLN A 26 13.75 16.24 -4.48
N GLN A 27 13.30 15.04 -4.81
CA GLN A 27 11.99 14.83 -5.43
C GLN A 27 10.84 15.24 -4.51
N LEU A 28 10.87 14.80 -3.24
CA LEU A 28 9.86 15.17 -2.24
C LEU A 28 9.80 16.69 -2.02
N GLN A 29 10.95 17.36 -1.90
CA GLN A 29 11.03 18.82 -1.79
C GLN A 29 10.44 19.51 -3.03
N SER A 30 10.72 18.99 -4.22
CA SER A 30 10.19 19.51 -5.49
C SER A 30 8.66 19.40 -5.60
N ILE A 31 8.06 18.40 -4.94
CA ILE A 31 6.62 18.19 -4.84
C ILE A 31 6.02 19.06 -3.73
N GLY A 32 6.81 19.40 -2.72
CA GLY A 32 6.39 20.15 -1.53
C GLY A 32 5.63 19.25 -0.53
N ILE A 33 6.02 17.98 -0.43
CA ILE A 33 5.54 17.00 0.57
C ILE A 33 6.77 16.52 1.33
N ASN A 34 6.67 16.46 2.65
CA ASN A 34 7.76 16.03 3.54
C ASN A 34 7.42 14.75 4.31
N ARG A 35 6.49 13.96 3.80
CA ARG A 35 6.05 12.68 4.38
C ARG A 35 6.14 11.61 3.31
N VAL A 36 6.62 10.41 3.66
CA VAL A 36 6.85 9.34 2.68
C VAL A 36 6.52 7.97 3.26
N GLN A 37 5.86 7.14 2.47
CA GLN A 37 5.84 5.71 2.66
C GLN A 37 7.03 5.12 1.91
N ILE A 38 7.90 4.40 2.60
CA ILE A 38 9.18 3.95 2.05
C ILE A 38 9.12 2.49 1.58
N ALA A 39 9.62 2.21 0.38
CA ALA A 39 9.88 0.84 -0.06
C ALA A 39 11.04 0.27 0.75
N LEU A 40 10.82 -0.86 1.42
CA LEU A 40 11.84 -1.51 2.26
C LEU A 40 12.84 -2.34 1.46
N ASP A 41 12.40 -2.89 0.32
CA ASP A 41 13.22 -3.81 -0.46
C ASP A 41 14.50 -3.17 -1.04
N PRO A 42 14.47 -1.96 -1.63
CA PRO A 42 15.71 -1.29 -2.08
C PRO A 42 16.70 -1.05 -0.94
N ILE A 43 16.21 -0.75 0.28
CA ILE A 43 17.08 -0.52 1.45
C ILE A 43 17.71 -1.84 1.89
N ARG A 44 16.94 -2.94 1.90
CA ARG A 44 17.43 -4.29 2.21
C ARG A 44 18.45 -4.78 1.18
N GLU A 45 18.19 -4.55 -0.11
CA GLU A 45 19.01 -5.08 -1.21
C GLU A 45 20.28 -4.28 -1.45
N HIS A 46 20.22 -2.97 -1.21
CA HIS A 46 21.34 -2.04 -1.44
C HIS A 46 21.65 -1.21 -0.20
N PRO A 47 21.97 -1.84 0.95
CA PRO A 47 22.16 -1.12 2.21
C PRO A 47 23.29 -0.09 2.15
N GLN A 48 24.30 -0.30 1.30
CA GLN A 48 25.39 0.67 1.09
C GLN A 48 24.93 1.96 0.43
N VAL A 49 23.88 1.92 -0.40
CA VAL A 49 23.30 3.11 -1.05
C VAL A 49 22.39 3.86 -0.07
N TRP A 50 21.63 3.11 0.73
CA TRP A 50 20.59 3.65 1.61
C TRP A 50 21.03 3.91 3.05
N ASN A 51 22.30 3.71 3.39
CA ASN A 51 22.83 3.81 4.77
C ASN A 51 22.63 5.19 5.43
N LYS A 52 22.48 6.26 4.65
CA LYS A 52 22.30 7.63 5.13
C LYS A 52 20.85 8.11 5.17
N ILE A 53 19.88 7.22 4.89
CA ILE A 53 18.48 7.63 4.76
C ILE A 53 17.95 8.33 6.02
N VAL A 54 18.21 7.78 7.21
CA VAL A 54 17.72 8.33 8.48
C VAL A 54 18.32 9.71 8.75
N GLU A 55 19.64 9.86 8.51
CA GLU A 55 20.34 11.14 8.70
C GLU A 55 19.83 12.22 7.75
N LEU A 56 19.76 11.90 6.45
CA LEU A 56 19.30 12.84 5.41
C LEU A 56 17.85 13.25 5.61
N PHE A 57 16.98 12.33 5.98
CA PHE A 57 15.57 12.62 6.21
C PHE A 57 15.39 13.52 7.43
N ARG A 58 16.13 13.26 8.52
CA ARG A 58 16.13 14.14 9.68
C ARG A 58 16.61 15.56 9.35
N GLN A 59 17.70 15.68 8.58
CA GLN A 59 18.25 16.99 8.14
C GLN A 59 17.29 17.74 7.24
N SER A 60 16.51 17.02 6.42
CA SER A 60 15.55 17.56 5.45
C SER A 60 14.12 17.70 6.00
N ASN A 61 13.91 17.40 7.28
CA ASN A 61 12.59 17.38 7.93
C ASN A 61 11.58 16.50 7.19
N ILE A 62 12.01 15.31 6.74
CA ILE A 62 11.16 14.32 6.10
C ILE A 62 10.79 13.25 7.12
N THR A 63 9.50 12.90 7.19
CA THR A 63 8.95 11.87 8.07
C THR A 63 8.64 10.62 7.26
N ILE A 64 9.15 9.46 7.69
CA ILE A 64 8.70 8.16 7.17
C ILE A 64 7.43 7.77 7.93
N VAL A 65 6.31 7.66 7.22
CA VAL A 65 5.00 7.38 7.82
C VAL A 65 4.71 5.90 7.94
N SER A 66 5.23 5.11 7.02
CA SER A 66 5.09 3.65 6.97
C SER A 66 6.12 3.05 6.02
N GLY A 67 6.23 1.73 6.02
CA GLY A 67 6.99 0.98 5.04
C GLY A 67 6.09 0.13 4.15
N MET A 68 6.63 -0.31 3.02
CA MET A 68 6.02 -1.34 2.19
C MET A 68 7.09 -2.32 1.72
N PHE A 69 6.74 -3.60 1.66
CA PHE A 69 7.57 -4.61 1.01
C PHE A 69 6.78 -5.32 -0.09
N GLY A 70 7.48 -5.70 -1.14
CA GLY A 70 6.98 -6.57 -2.20
C GLY A 70 7.39 -8.02 -2.00
N THR A 71 6.86 -8.89 -2.85
CA THR A 71 7.24 -10.29 -2.92
C THR A 71 7.91 -10.63 -4.25
N LEU A 72 8.77 -11.63 -4.24
CA LEU A 72 9.50 -12.05 -5.42
C LEU A 72 8.63 -12.89 -6.35
N GLY A 73 8.80 -12.67 -7.65
CA GLY A 73 8.18 -13.48 -8.68
C GLY A 73 6.80 -13.00 -9.13
N GLU A 74 6.34 -11.86 -8.65
CA GLU A 74 5.08 -11.27 -9.09
C GLU A 74 5.10 -10.89 -10.57
N ASP A 75 4.10 -11.36 -11.31
CA ASP A 75 3.92 -11.07 -12.73
C ASP A 75 2.58 -10.37 -12.97
N TYR A 76 2.65 -9.05 -13.13
CA TYR A 76 1.50 -8.18 -13.40
C TYR A 76 1.12 -8.07 -14.88
N THR A 77 1.68 -8.93 -15.76
CA THR A 77 1.39 -8.89 -17.20
C THR A 77 -0.10 -9.12 -17.48
N THR A 78 -0.72 -10.06 -16.77
CA THR A 78 -2.15 -10.36 -16.87
C THR A 78 -2.77 -10.58 -15.49
N MET A 79 -4.11 -10.49 -15.40
CA MET A 79 -4.86 -10.85 -14.17
C MET A 79 -4.65 -12.30 -13.78
N GLU A 80 -4.48 -13.19 -14.75
CA GLU A 80 -4.23 -14.62 -14.48
C GLU A 80 -2.81 -14.85 -13.95
N SER A 81 -1.80 -14.19 -14.54
CA SER A 81 -0.42 -14.34 -14.09
C SER A 81 -0.24 -13.81 -12.66
N ILE A 82 -0.77 -12.64 -12.33
CA ILE A 82 -0.65 -12.12 -10.97
C ILE A 82 -1.45 -12.94 -9.94
N ARG A 83 -2.60 -13.51 -10.33
CA ARG A 83 -3.34 -14.42 -9.46
C ARG A 83 -2.51 -15.64 -9.07
N ARG A 84 -1.69 -16.14 -9.97
CA ARG A 84 -0.84 -17.32 -9.75
C ARG A 84 0.47 -16.99 -9.03
N THR A 85 1.01 -15.80 -9.25
CA THR A 85 2.38 -15.42 -8.83
C THR A 85 2.42 -14.42 -7.70
N GLY A 86 1.28 -13.78 -7.38
CA GLY A 86 1.24 -12.63 -6.48
C GLY A 86 1.35 -12.99 -5.00
N GLY A 87 1.98 -12.09 -4.28
CA GLY A 87 2.03 -12.11 -2.83
C GLY A 87 2.78 -13.31 -2.24
N VAL A 88 2.22 -13.83 -1.17
CA VAL A 88 2.81 -14.96 -0.42
C VAL A 88 2.15 -16.31 -0.77
N VAL A 89 1.36 -16.34 -1.85
CA VAL A 89 0.65 -17.55 -2.31
C VAL A 89 1.60 -18.63 -2.85
N PRO A 90 2.58 -18.32 -3.75
CA PRO A 90 3.36 -19.34 -4.40
C PRO A 90 4.34 -20.07 -3.46
N ASP A 91 4.34 -21.42 -3.50
CA ASP A 91 5.28 -22.23 -2.72
C ASP A 91 6.73 -22.06 -3.19
N ALA A 92 6.91 -21.92 -4.51
CA ALA A 92 8.24 -21.82 -5.11
C ALA A 92 9.06 -20.62 -4.61
N THR A 93 8.41 -19.53 -4.22
CA THR A 93 9.07 -18.30 -3.74
C THR A 93 8.94 -18.09 -2.23
N TRP A 94 8.12 -18.91 -1.54
CA TRP A 94 7.78 -18.69 -0.13
C TRP A 94 9.01 -18.62 0.79
N ASP A 95 9.92 -19.55 0.71
CA ASP A 95 11.06 -19.59 1.62
C ASP A 95 12.00 -18.38 1.48
N LEU A 96 12.15 -17.89 0.26
CA LEU A 96 12.94 -16.68 0.00
C LEU A 96 12.18 -15.42 0.44
N ASN A 97 10.90 -15.34 0.11
CA ASN A 97 10.03 -14.26 0.58
C ASN A 97 9.98 -14.22 2.11
N TRP A 98 9.86 -15.36 2.78
CA TRP A 98 9.88 -15.40 4.24
C TRP A 98 11.18 -14.85 4.84
N ARG A 99 12.35 -15.19 4.28
CA ARG A 99 13.64 -14.61 4.71
C ARG A 99 13.68 -13.10 4.51
N ASN A 100 13.23 -12.61 3.36
CA ASN A 100 13.17 -11.19 3.06
C ASN A 100 12.23 -10.45 4.02
N ILE A 101 11.04 -11.00 4.28
CA ILE A 101 10.06 -10.46 5.22
C ILE A 101 10.63 -10.34 6.64
N GLN A 102 11.35 -11.37 7.11
CA GLN A 102 12.02 -11.31 8.41
C GLN A 102 13.05 -10.18 8.49
N THR A 103 13.84 -9.98 7.43
CA THR A 103 14.80 -8.89 7.32
C THR A 103 14.12 -7.53 7.24
N ASN A 104 13.05 -7.42 6.45
CA ASN A 104 12.23 -6.20 6.37
C ASN A 104 11.59 -5.83 7.72
N ALA A 105 11.18 -6.82 8.53
CA ALA A 105 10.68 -6.55 9.88
C ALA A 105 11.76 -5.98 10.82
N VAL A 106 13.02 -6.42 10.69
CA VAL A 106 14.15 -5.83 11.42
C VAL A 106 14.42 -4.42 10.94
N LEU A 107 14.49 -4.21 9.63
CA LEU A 107 14.70 -2.91 9.01
C LEU A 107 13.61 -1.91 9.39
N ALA A 108 12.34 -2.32 9.34
CA ALA A 108 11.22 -1.48 9.75
C ALA A 108 11.36 -1.00 11.20
N ARG A 109 11.81 -1.87 12.10
CA ARG A 109 12.10 -1.48 13.49
C ARG A 109 13.28 -0.51 13.61
N GLN A 110 14.33 -0.69 12.80
CA GLN A 110 15.49 0.24 12.75
C GLN A 110 15.10 1.63 12.23
N LEU A 111 14.08 1.70 11.36
CA LEU A 111 13.51 2.93 10.84
C LEU A 111 12.39 3.51 11.75
N ASP A 112 12.17 2.95 12.93
CA ASP A 112 11.11 3.31 13.89
C ASP A 112 9.69 3.31 13.30
N LEU A 113 9.44 2.43 12.33
CA LEU A 113 8.11 2.31 11.72
C LEU A 113 7.12 1.63 12.66
N THR A 114 5.89 2.11 12.61
CA THR A 114 4.75 1.54 13.34
C THR A 114 3.76 0.81 12.43
N LEU A 115 3.89 1.00 11.11
CA LEU A 115 3.06 0.37 10.08
C LEU A 115 3.93 -0.09 8.91
N VAL A 116 3.68 -1.30 8.44
CA VAL A 116 4.22 -1.83 7.18
C VAL A 116 3.07 -2.42 6.37
N THR A 117 3.06 -2.17 5.07
CA THR A 117 2.02 -2.66 4.15
C THR A 117 2.60 -3.63 3.13
N PHE A 118 1.75 -4.44 2.52
CA PHE A 118 2.14 -5.38 1.48
C PHE A 118 0.92 -5.92 0.72
N HIS A 119 1.16 -6.48 -0.46
CA HIS A 119 0.19 -7.30 -1.17
C HIS A 119 0.28 -8.75 -0.71
N ALA A 120 -0.83 -9.29 -0.21
CA ALA A 120 -0.86 -10.68 0.25
C ALA A 120 -0.92 -11.68 -0.92
N GLY A 121 -1.39 -11.24 -2.08
CA GLY A 121 -1.82 -12.09 -3.19
C GLY A 121 -3.31 -12.41 -3.09
N PHE A 122 -3.84 -13.13 -4.07
CA PHE A 122 -5.24 -13.52 -4.09
C PHE A 122 -5.56 -14.51 -2.97
N LEU A 123 -6.56 -14.19 -2.16
CA LEU A 123 -6.96 -15.04 -1.04
C LEU A 123 -7.76 -16.25 -1.54
N PRO A 124 -7.45 -17.48 -1.10
CA PRO A 124 -8.32 -18.61 -1.33
C PRO A 124 -9.64 -18.48 -0.57
N HIS A 125 -10.76 -18.87 -1.16
CA HIS A 125 -12.10 -18.70 -0.56
C HIS A 125 -12.62 -19.94 0.15
N GLU A 126 -12.11 -21.13 -0.19
CA GLU A 126 -12.57 -22.41 0.38
C GLU A 126 -11.80 -22.69 1.68
N GLU A 127 -12.43 -22.46 2.83
CA GLU A 127 -11.78 -22.58 4.15
C GLU A 127 -11.21 -23.98 4.46
N ASP A 128 -11.82 -25.02 3.90
CA ASP A 128 -11.34 -26.40 4.08
C ASP A 128 -10.17 -26.76 3.16
N ALA A 129 -9.92 -25.96 2.12
CA ALA A 129 -8.85 -26.21 1.18
C ALA A 129 -7.46 -26.06 1.83
N LEU A 130 -6.51 -26.84 1.33
CA LEU A 130 -5.11 -26.79 1.79
C LEU A 130 -4.50 -25.41 1.55
N GLU A 131 -4.82 -24.81 0.42
CA GLU A 131 -4.36 -23.48 0.01
C GLU A 131 -4.80 -22.39 1.00
N PHE A 132 -6.04 -22.47 1.48
CA PHE A 132 -6.56 -21.52 2.49
C PHE A 132 -5.79 -21.66 3.81
N LYS A 133 -5.63 -22.89 4.31
CA LYS A 133 -4.91 -23.17 5.56
C LYS A 133 -3.44 -22.72 5.47
N LYS A 134 -2.82 -22.95 4.33
CA LYS A 134 -1.45 -22.52 4.04
C LYS A 134 -1.34 -20.99 4.02
N MET A 135 -2.26 -20.31 3.34
CA MET A 135 -2.30 -18.85 3.30
C MET A 135 -2.48 -18.25 4.70
N LEU A 136 -3.43 -18.81 5.46
CA LEU A 136 -3.68 -18.40 6.83
C LEU A 136 -2.42 -18.52 7.70
N ASP A 137 -1.71 -19.67 7.65
CA ASP A 137 -0.46 -19.90 8.37
C ASP A 137 0.61 -18.87 7.99
N ARG A 138 0.83 -18.65 6.70
CA ARG A 138 1.82 -17.67 6.20
C ARG A 138 1.52 -16.26 6.71
N ILE A 139 0.28 -15.83 6.61
CA ILE A 139 -0.14 -14.50 7.09
C ILE A 139 0.02 -14.38 8.60
N LEU A 140 -0.35 -15.40 9.37
CA LEU A 140 -0.14 -15.40 10.82
C LEU A 140 1.33 -15.27 11.18
N ARG A 141 2.22 -16.04 10.53
CA ARG A 141 3.67 -15.94 10.74
C ARG A 141 4.22 -14.55 10.42
N ILE A 142 3.77 -13.93 9.33
CA ILE A 142 4.17 -12.56 8.96
C ILE A 142 3.67 -11.59 10.02
N THR A 143 2.40 -11.69 10.39
CA THR A 143 1.75 -10.82 11.37
C THR A 143 2.43 -10.87 12.73
N ASP A 144 2.72 -12.08 13.21
CA ASP A 144 3.39 -12.29 14.48
C ASP A 144 4.83 -11.73 14.43
N ARG A 145 5.55 -11.92 13.29
CA ARG A 145 6.91 -11.38 13.11
C ARG A 145 6.99 -9.85 13.18
N PHE A 146 6.03 -9.14 12.61
CA PHE A 146 5.95 -7.68 12.74
C PHE A 146 5.41 -7.29 14.13
N GLY A 147 4.43 -8.02 14.64
CA GLY A 147 3.85 -7.80 15.97
C GLY A 147 4.87 -7.87 17.11
N ASP A 148 5.79 -8.83 17.05
CA ASP A 148 6.93 -8.96 18.01
C ASP A 148 7.82 -7.71 18.07
N LYS A 149 7.71 -6.83 17.07
CA LYS A 149 8.45 -5.56 16.98
C LYS A 149 7.58 -4.34 17.26
N GLY A 150 6.32 -4.54 17.63
CA GLY A 150 5.35 -3.48 17.85
C GLY A 150 4.86 -2.81 16.56
N ILE A 151 4.97 -3.51 15.42
CA ILE A 151 4.62 -2.99 14.10
C ILE A 151 3.28 -3.57 13.65
N HIS A 152 2.37 -2.70 13.22
CA HIS A 152 1.14 -3.09 12.53
C HIS A 152 1.45 -3.53 11.10
N LEU A 153 0.64 -4.47 10.59
CA LEU A 153 0.73 -4.95 9.22
C LEU A 153 -0.57 -4.60 8.49
N GLY A 154 -0.47 -3.95 7.33
CA GLY A 154 -1.60 -3.53 6.50
C GLY A 154 -1.66 -4.31 5.18
N PHE A 155 -2.81 -4.95 4.91
CA PHE A 155 -3.10 -5.50 3.59
C PHE A 155 -3.41 -4.36 2.62
N GLU A 156 -2.76 -4.35 1.47
CA GLU A 156 -3.22 -3.48 0.39
C GLU A 156 -4.43 -4.08 -0.31
N THR A 157 -5.47 -3.24 -0.51
CA THR A 157 -6.72 -3.67 -1.16
C THR A 157 -6.58 -3.73 -2.68
N GLY A 158 -7.51 -4.47 -3.30
CA GLY A 158 -7.72 -4.53 -4.74
C GLY A 158 -7.90 -5.93 -5.32
N GLN A 159 -7.24 -6.92 -4.76
CA GLN A 159 -7.29 -8.31 -5.28
C GLN A 159 -8.56 -9.04 -4.86
N GLU A 160 -9.20 -8.63 -3.77
CA GLU A 160 -10.39 -9.25 -3.20
C GLU A 160 -11.55 -8.24 -3.13
N THR A 161 -12.78 -8.78 -2.99
CA THR A 161 -13.89 -7.93 -2.57
C THR A 161 -13.69 -7.47 -1.11
N ALA A 162 -14.32 -6.39 -0.72
CA ALA A 162 -14.23 -5.91 0.66
C ALA A 162 -14.81 -6.93 1.65
N GLU A 163 -15.85 -7.65 1.26
CA GLU A 163 -16.50 -8.69 2.05
C GLU A 163 -15.56 -9.89 2.30
N ASP A 164 -14.88 -10.36 1.24
CA ASP A 164 -13.93 -11.49 1.34
C ASP A 164 -12.74 -11.11 2.23
N LEU A 165 -12.17 -9.92 2.01
CA LEU A 165 -11.06 -9.43 2.85
C LEU A 165 -11.50 -9.25 4.31
N ARG A 166 -12.70 -8.70 4.55
CA ARG A 166 -13.26 -8.58 5.90
C ARG A 166 -13.42 -9.93 6.58
N ALA A 167 -13.96 -10.93 5.88
CA ALA A 167 -14.11 -12.28 6.41
C ALA A 167 -12.75 -12.87 6.79
N PHE A 168 -11.76 -12.72 5.92
CA PHE A 168 -10.40 -13.21 6.15
C PHE A 168 -9.73 -12.53 7.35
N LEU A 169 -9.81 -11.19 7.45
CA LEU A 169 -9.27 -10.43 8.58
C LEU A 169 -9.95 -10.80 9.90
N THR A 170 -11.26 -11.02 9.88
CA THR A 170 -12.03 -11.49 11.05
C THR A 170 -11.55 -12.87 11.49
N ARG A 171 -11.28 -13.77 10.55
CA ARG A 171 -10.77 -15.11 10.81
C ARG A 171 -9.37 -15.09 11.41
N LEU A 172 -8.48 -14.23 10.91
CA LEU A 172 -7.13 -14.04 11.44
C LEU A 172 -7.13 -13.54 12.88
N ASN A 173 -8.07 -12.66 13.22
CA ASN A 173 -8.28 -12.11 14.58
C ASN A 173 -6.97 -11.64 15.25
N ARG A 174 -6.22 -10.75 14.57
CA ARG A 174 -4.97 -10.18 15.08
C ARG A 174 -5.10 -8.67 15.25
N PRO A 175 -4.83 -8.11 16.45
CA PRO A 175 -5.01 -6.67 16.72
C PRO A 175 -4.03 -5.77 15.97
N ASN A 176 -2.89 -6.32 15.56
CA ASN A 176 -1.89 -5.61 14.75
C ASN A 176 -2.10 -5.74 13.24
N LEU A 177 -3.20 -6.39 12.79
CA LEU A 177 -3.59 -6.39 11.38
C LEU A 177 -4.51 -5.22 11.04
N GLY A 178 -4.40 -4.76 9.81
CA GLY A 178 -5.26 -3.74 9.24
C GLY A 178 -5.21 -3.71 7.74
N VAL A 179 -5.67 -2.61 7.19
CA VAL A 179 -5.80 -2.39 5.76
C VAL A 179 -5.10 -1.08 5.37
N ASN A 180 -4.30 -1.14 4.32
CA ASN A 180 -3.92 -0.01 3.50
C ASN A 180 -4.92 0.03 2.33
N PHE A 181 -5.84 0.99 2.36
CA PHE A 181 -6.94 1.03 1.41
C PHE A 181 -6.56 1.79 0.15
N ASP A 182 -6.58 1.12 -0.99
CA ASP A 182 -6.39 1.71 -2.31
C ASP A 182 -7.71 1.66 -3.11
N PRO A 183 -8.38 2.81 -3.31
CA PRO A 183 -9.64 2.86 -4.07
C PRO A 183 -9.44 2.54 -5.56
N ALA A 184 -8.29 2.90 -6.14
CA ALA A 184 -8.03 2.63 -7.55
C ALA A 184 -7.79 1.14 -7.82
N ASN A 185 -7.19 0.41 -6.90
CA ASN A 185 -7.03 -1.03 -7.04
C ASN A 185 -8.39 -1.73 -7.08
N MET A 186 -9.40 -1.26 -6.30
CA MET A 186 -10.78 -1.78 -6.43
C MET A 186 -11.35 -1.60 -7.84
N VAL A 187 -11.01 -0.48 -8.50
CA VAL A 187 -11.42 -0.20 -9.90
C VAL A 187 -10.60 -1.03 -10.89
N LEU A 188 -9.27 -1.13 -10.71
CA LEU A 188 -8.36 -1.85 -11.59
C LEU A 188 -8.66 -3.35 -11.64
N TYR A 189 -8.96 -3.95 -10.49
CA TYR A 189 -9.28 -5.38 -10.35
C TYR A 189 -10.78 -5.70 -10.52
N ASP A 190 -11.61 -4.67 -10.71
CA ASP A 190 -13.08 -4.81 -10.80
C ASP A 190 -13.69 -5.52 -9.57
N LYS A 191 -13.37 -5.01 -8.36
CA LYS A 191 -13.74 -5.62 -7.07
C LYS A 191 -14.80 -4.84 -6.29
N GLY A 192 -15.64 -4.10 -6.99
CA GLY A 192 -16.80 -3.41 -6.40
C GLY A 192 -16.66 -1.88 -6.36
N ASP A 193 -17.55 -1.24 -5.61
CA ASP A 193 -17.56 0.20 -5.38
C ASP A 193 -16.53 0.56 -4.30
N PRO A 194 -15.55 1.46 -4.60
CA PRO A 194 -14.52 1.81 -3.63
C PRO A 194 -15.06 2.46 -2.34
N ILE A 195 -16.18 3.17 -2.41
CA ILE A 195 -16.74 3.87 -1.25
C ILE A 195 -17.44 2.88 -0.30
N GLU A 196 -18.19 1.94 -0.84
CA GLU A 196 -18.81 0.87 -0.06
C GLU A 196 -17.73 -0.06 0.54
N ALA A 197 -16.68 -0.37 -0.24
CA ALA A 197 -15.53 -1.13 0.24
C ALA A 197 -14.81 -0.42 1.39
N LEU A 198 -14.59 0.89 1.29
CA LEU A 198 -14.00 1.70 2.36
C LEU A 198 -14.83 1.64 3.65
N ARG A 199 -16.16 1.72 3.56
CA ARG A 199 -17.06 1.58 4.71
C ARG A 199 -16.97 0.19 5.34
N THR A 200 -16.98 -0.85 4.52
CA THR A 200 -16.91 -2.25 4.95
C THR A 200 -15.61 -2.55 5.69
N LEU A 201 -14.49 -2.02 5.22
CA LEU A 201 -13.15 -2.25 5.78
C LEU A 201 -12.73 -1.23 6.85
N GLY A 202 -13.57 -0.23 7.09
CA GLY A 202 -13.29 0.86 8.03
C GLY A 202 -12.74 0.46 9.40
N PRO A 203 -13.26 -0.59 10.07
CA PRO A 203 -12.74 -1.03 11.37
C PRO A 203 -11.26 -1.46 11.35
N TRP A 204 -10.73 -1.83 10.18
CA TRP A 204 -9.33 -2.24 10.01
C TRP A 204 -8.45 -1.18 9.36
N LEU A 205 -9.01 -0.05 8.96
CA LEU A 205 -8.30 0.97 8.19
C LEU A 205 -7.11 1.56 8.97
N LYS A 206 -5.91 1.47 8.40
CA LYS A 206 -4.66 2.02 8.97
C LYS A 206 -4.10 3.15 8.12
N GLN A 207 -4.18 3.04 6.82
CA GLN A 207 -3.63 3.96 5.84
C GLN A 207 -4.46 3.90 4.56
N CYS A 208 -4.38 4.92 3.72
CA CYS A 208 -4.94 4.88 2.37
C CYS A 208 -3.86 5.22 1.34
N HIS A 209 -3.89 4.53 0.21
CA HIS A 209 -3.28 5.02 -1.00
C HIS A 209 -4.24 5.96 -1.73
N LEU A 210 -3.69 6.98 -2.34
CA LEU A 210 -4.42 7.92 -3.20
C LEU A 210 -3.92 7.72 -4.62
N LYS A 211 -4.61 6.86 -5.34
CA LYS A 211 -4.38 6.48 -6.73
C LYS A 211 -5.72 6.50 -7.46
N ASP A 212 -5.73 6.74 -8.76
CA ASP A 212 -6.95 6.82 -9.55
C ASP A 212 -6.89 5.93 -10.78
N ALA A 213 -8.03 5.41 -11.20
CA ALA A 213 -8.12 4.47 -12.30
C ALA A 213 -9.44 4.59 -13.05
N ILE A 214 -9.44 4.04 -14.26
CA ILE A 214 -10.62 3.81 -15.10
C ILE A 214 -10.81 2.29 -15.20
N ARG A 215 -12.04 1.84 -14.94
CA ARG A 215 -12.43 0.43 -14.98
C ARG A 215 -12.24 -0.16 -16.37
N THR A 216 -11.90 -1.43 -16.41
CA THR A 216 -11.87 -2.17 -17.68
C THR A 216 -13.25 -2.29 -18.28
N GLN A 217 -13.33 -2.20 -19.63
CA GLN A 217 -14.54 -2.53 -20.37
C GLN A 217 -14.60 -4.00 -20.82
N LYS A 218 -13.54 -4.76 -20.53
CA LYS A 218 -13.42 -6.18 -20.88
C LYS A 218 -13.20 -7.00 -19.62
N PRO A 219 -14.22 -7.71 -19.10
CA PRO A 219 -14.08 -8.54 -17.90
C PRO A 219 -12.86 -9.45 -17.97
N GLY A 220 -12.13 -9.56 -16.85
CA GLY A 220 -10.90 -10.35 -16.75
C GLY A 220 -9.62 -9.65 -17.23
N ASN A 221 -9.72 -8.42 -17.76
CA ASN A 221 -8.57 -7.59 -18.08
C ASN A 221 -8.39 -6.48 -17.02
N TRP A 222 -7.19 -5.91 -16.99
CA TRP A 222 -6.87 -4.74 -16.18
C TRP A 222 -7.72 -3.53 -16.52
N GLY A 223 -8.11 -2.77 -15.52
CA GLY A 223 -8.40 -1.36 -15.66
C GLY A 223 -7.14 -0.56 -16.05
N ARG A 224 -7.25 0.74 -16.09
CA ARG A 224 -6.13 1.62 -16.45
C ARG A 224 -5.92 2.68 -15.37
N GLU A 225 -4.73 2.68 -14.77
CA GLU A 225 -4.32 3.76 -13.86
C GLU A 225 -4.20 5.09 -14.61
N VAL A 226 -4.71 6.15 -14.01
CA VAL A 226 -4.70 7.52 -14.56
C VAL A 226 -4.19 8.52 -13.51
N VAL A 227 -3.96 9.77 -13.93
CA VAL A 227 -3.62 10.84 -13.00
C VAL A 227 -4.78 11.07 -12.02
N LEU A 228 -4.48 11.20 -10.76
CA LEU A 228 -5.48 11.37 -9.70
C LEU A 228 -6.41 12.55 -9.98
N GLY A 229 -7.70 12.32 -9.87
CA GLY A 229 -8.77 13.26 -10.21
C GLY A 229 -9.25 13.17 -11.66
N THR A 230 -8.68 12.25 -12.46
CA THR A 230 -9.11 12.03 -13.87
C THR A 230 -9.72 10.64 -14.12
N GLY A 231 -9.84 9.84 -13.07
CA GLY A 231 -10.41 8.50 -13.10
C GLY A 231 -11.84 8.42 -12.60
N GLU A 232 -12.22 7.25 -12.12
CA GLU A 232 -13.56 6.91 -11.69
C GLU A 232 -13.75 6.92 -10.17
N VAL A 233 -12.69 7.18 -9.39
CA VAL A 233 -12.79 7.28 -7.93
C VAL A 233 -13.54 8.58 -7.57
N ASP A 234 -14.65 8.46 -6.86
CA ASP A 234 -15.38 9.62 -6.34
C ASP A 234 -14.64 10.20 -5.11
N TRP A 235 -13.70 11.07 -5.37
CA TRP A 235 -12.84 11.67 -4.34
C TRP A 235 -13.60 12.50 -3.32
N ARG A 236 -14.73 13.14 -3.71
CA ARG A 236 -15.55 13.89 -2.75
C ARG A 236 -16.23 12.96 -1.75
N ARG A 237 -16.81 11.86 -2.24
CA ARG A 237 -17.38 10.82 -1.37
C ARG A 237 -16.31 10.11 -0.58
N PHE A 238 -15.13 9.85 -1.16
CA PHE A 238 -14.01 9.20 -0.50
C PHE A 238 -13.56 10.00 0.74
N PHE A 239 -13.18 11.28 0.58
CA PHE A 239 -12.79 12.15 1.69
C PHE A 239 -13.93 12.41 2.68
N GLY A 240 -15.17 12.55 2.20
CA GLY A 240 -16.35 12.63 3.04
C GLY A 240 -16.52 11.41 3.93
N THR A 241 -16.35 10.22 3.38
CA THR A 241 -16.42 8.95 4.15
C THR A 241 -15.30 8.84 5.18
N LEU A 242 -14.06 9.22 4.82
CA LEU A 242 -12.95 9.25 5.79
C LEU A 242 -13.23 10.22 6.95
N ALA A 243 -13.83 11.39 6.67
CA ALA A 243 -14.21 12.36 7.70
C ALA A 243 -15.32 11.83 8.62
N GLU A 244 -16.37 11.21 8.06
CA GLU A 244 -17.44 10.53 8.81
C GLU A 244 -16.89 9.46 9.74
N MET A 245 -15.92 8.69 9.28
CA MET A 245 -15.23 7.64 10.04
C MET A 245 -14.22 8.19 11.05
N LYS A 246 -13.96 9.50 11.05
CA LYS A 246 -12.91 10.16 11.86
C LYS A 246 -11.54 9.52 11.65
N PHE A 247 -11.22 9.18 10.43
CA PHE A 247 -9.96 8.54 10.08
C PHE A 247 -8.78 9.48 10.33
N THR A 248 -7.75 8.99 11.04
CA THR A 248 -6.57 9.76 11.44
C THR A 248 -5.25 9.24 10.84
N GLY A 249 -5.28 8.18 10.05
CA GLY A 249 -4.11 7.60 9.40
C GLY A 249 -3.59 8.45 8.23
N ASP A 250 -2.44 8.07 7.72
CA ASP A 250 -1.79 8.76 6.60
C ASP A 250 -2.44 8.44 5.25
N LEU A 251 -2.25 9.37 4.31
CA LEU A 251 -2.78 9.33 2.95
C LEU A 251 -1.61 9.42 1.97
N CYS A 252 -1.24 8.31 1.34
CA CYS A 252 -0.04 8.22 0.52
C CYS A 252 -0.40 8.30 -0.97
N ILE A 253 0.00 9.36 -1.65
CA ILE A 253 -0.16 9.47 -3.11
C ILE A 253 0.68 8.40 -3.77
N GLU A 254 0.05 7.59 -4.60
CA GLU A 254 0.69 6.55 -5.39
C GLU A 254 0.48 6.81 -6.88
N ARG A 255 1.54 6.61 -7.67
CA ARG A 255 1.53 6.74 -9.12
C ARG A 255 2.54 5.76 -9.72
N GLU A 256 2.05 4.70 -10.36
CA GLU A 256 2.92 3.65 -10.91
C GLU A 256 2.98 3.69 -12.44
N ALA A 257 1.90 4.13 -13.10
CA ALA A 257 1.86 4.25 -14.54
C ALA A 257 2.46 5.58 -15.05
N GLY A 258 2.79 5.60 -16.32
CA GLY A 258 3.31 6.79 -17.00
C GLY A 258 4.77 7.12 -16.70
N THR A 259 5.30 8.10 -17.45
CA THR A 259 6.72 8.50 -17.44
C THR A 259 6.97 9.84 -16.73
N ARG A 260 5.91 10.53 -16.29
CA ARG A 260 5.99 11.85 -15.65
C ARG A 260 5.48 11.83 -14.21
N ARG A 261 5.78 10.77 -13.48
CA ARG A 261 5.18 10.46 -12.16
C ARG A 261 5.32 11.61 -11.16
N THR A 262 6.49 12.24 -11.05
CA THR A 262 6.70 13.41 -10.17
C THR A 262 5.80 14.59 -10.53
N ALA A 263 5.58 14.87 -11.82
CA ALA A 263 4.65 15.92 -12.27
C ALA A 263 3.20 15.54 -11.98
N ASP A 264 2.82 14.27 -12.22
CA ASP A 264 1.49 13.75 -11.94
C ASP A 264 1.16 13.81 -10.43
N ILE A 265 2.14 13.54 -9.56
CA ILE A 265 1.99 13.65 -8.10
C ILE A 265 1.81 15.11 -7.65
N ARG A 266 2.48 16.08 -8.30
CA ARG A 266 2.20 17.51 -8.04
C ARG A 266 0.77 17.89 -8.39
N VAL A 267 0.26 17.40 -9.53
CA VAL A 267 -1.14 17.59 -9.94
C VAL A 267 -2.08 16.95 -8.92
N ALA A 268 -1.79 15.72 -8.50
CA ALA A 268 -2.55 15.02 -7.46
C ALA A 268 -2.62 15.83 -6.15
N ARG A 269 -1.48 16.35 -5.68
CA ARG A 269 -1.42 17.20 -4.47
C ARG A 269 -2.30 18.44 -4.60
N GLN A 270 -2.25 19.13 -5.76
CA GLN A 270 -3.07 20.32 -6.02
C GLN A 270 -4.56 19.97 -6.06
N PHE A 271 -4.91 18.88 -6.71
CA PHE A 271 -6.29 18.39 -6.76
C PHE A 271 -6.83 18.07 -5.36
N ILE A 272 -6.06 17.32 -4.55
CA ILE A 272 -6.46 17.00 -3.16
C ILE A 272 -6.65 18.29 -2.35
N ALA A 273 -5.73 19.26 -2.45
CA ALA A 273 -5.84 20.54 -1.76
C ALA A 273 -7.11 21.33 -2.18
N SER A 274 -7.64 21.11 -3.39
CA SER A 274 -8.89 21.74 -3.83
C SER A 274 -10.14 21.07 -3.25
N LEU A 275 -10.01 19.86 -2.70
CA LEU A 275 -11.10 19.08 -2.11
C LEU A 275 -11.17 19.20 -0.58
N THR A 276 -10.04 19.52 0.05
CA THR A 276 -9.87 19.56 1.52
C THR A 276 -9.67 20.98 2.02
#